data_c768ba337c39d1cd25ef335622f7a98e
#
_entry.id   c768ba337c39d1cd25ef335622f7a98e
#
_cell.length_a   1.000
_cell.length_b   1.000
_cell.length_c   1.000
_cell.angle_alpha   90.00
_cell.angle_beta   90.00
_cell.angle_gamma   90.00
#
_symmetry.space_group_name_H-M   'P 1'
#
loop_
_entity.id
_entity.type
_entity.pdbx_description
1 polymer ?
#
loop_
_entity_poly.entity_id
_entity_poly.type
_entity_poly.pdbx_seq_one_letter_code
_entity_poly.pdbx_strand_id
1 'polypeptide(L)'
;MCNELYDIPNLDFAVGDSENIPFSDDMYDIVINIESSHCYGSMENFLSEVYRVLKPGGSFLFCDFRSVEGINELYDQFSKSDLKFIDRFDITDNIIQGLDSLSEYRENHIKKRVPFLIRGLFKTYAGIKGTEIYNSFVNGRMMYVSAVLKK
;
A
#
# COMPACT_ATOMS: atom_id res chain seq x y z
N MET A 1 -14.41 -10.88 14.01
CA MET A 1 -13.52 -10.02 14.85
C MET A 1 -13.55 -8.57 14.43
N CYS A 2 -13.21 -8.17 13.18
CA CYS A 2 -13.28 -6.75 12.80
C CYS A 2 -14.71 -6.21 12.79
N ASN A 3 -15.67 -6.91 12.21
CA ASN A 3 -17.11 -6.54 12.25
C ASN A 3 -17.70 -6.44 13.65
N GLU A 4 -17.11 -7.10 14.64
CA GLU A 4 -17.53 -7.03 16.05
C GLU A 4 -16.91 -5.83 16.78
N LEU A 5 -15.75 -5.34 16.30
CA LEU A 5 -15.02 -4.23 16.91
C LEU A 5 -15.46 -2.87 16.35
N TYR A 6 -15.96 -2.86 15.12
CA TYR A 6 -16.33 -1.64 14.40
C TYR A 6 -17.79 -1.74 13.93
N ASP A 7 -18.71 -1.26 14.77
CA ASP A 7 -20.13 -1.10 14.43
C ASP A 7 -20.35 0.27 13.77
N ILE A 8 -19.87 0.38 12.52
CA ILE A 8 -19.97 1.60 11.72
C ILE A 8 -20.92 1.34 10.55
N PRO A 9 -22.01 2.11 10.39
CA PRO A 9 -22.93 1.94 9.27
C PRO A 9 -22.19 1.99 7.91
N ASN A 10 -22.48 1.03 7.03
CA ASN A 10 -21.88 0.86 5.70
C ASN A 10 -20.37 0.52 5.70
N LEU A 11 -19.84 -0.01 6.81
CA LEU A 11 -18.51 -0.58 6.86
C LEU A 11 -18.60 -2.09 7.12
N ASP A 12 -18.16 -2.89 6.16
CA ASP A 12 -18.09 -4.34 6.23
C ASP A 12 -16.67 -4.84 6.04
N PHE A 13 -16.29 -5.90 6.77
CA PHE A 13 -15.01 -6.57 6.61
C PHE A 13 -15.25 -7.99 6.09
N ALA A 14 -14.60 -8.32 5.01
CA ALA A 14 -14.62 -9.66 4.42
C ALA A 14 -13.22 -10.29 4.45
N VAL A 15 -13.18 -11.61 4.59
CA VAL A 15 -11.94 -12.37 4.36
C VAL A 15 -11.87 -12.70 2.88
N GLY A 16 -10.72 -12.44 2.26
CA GLY A 16 -10.52 -12.68 0.84
C GLY A 16 -9.04 -12.78 0.48
N ASP A 17 -8.81 -13.22 -0.74
CA ASP A 17 -7.52 -13.22 -1.40
C ASP A 17 -7.52 -12.08 -2.42
N SER A 18 -6.46 -11.26 -2.44
CA SER A 18 -6.32 -10.17 -3.40
C SER A 18 -6.26 -10.64 -4.86
N GLU A 19 -5.81 -11.88 -5.08
CA GLU A 19 -5.71 -12.52 -6.38
C GLU A 19 -6.97 -13.32 -6.76
N ASN A 20 -7.96 -13.37 -5.87
CA ASN A 20 -9.29 -13.97 -6.06
C ASN A 20 -10.30 -13.28 -5.14
N ILE A 21 -10.64 -12.04 -5.47
CA ILE A 21 -11.48 -11.16 -4.66
C ILE A 21 -12.89 -11.72 -4.55
N PRO A 22 -13.43 -11.99 -3.33
CA PRO A 22 -14.71 -12.71 -3.13
C PRO A 22 -15.94 -11.81 -3.34
N PHE A 23 -15.92 -10.99 -4.37
CA PHE A 23 -17.02 -10.09 -4.75
C PHE A 23 -17.37 -10.24 -6.22
N SER A 24 -18.59 -9.84 -6.59
CA SER A 24 -19.09 -9.94 -7.95
C SER A 24 -18.40 -8.94 -8.89
N ASP A 25 -18.50 -9.20 -10.20
CA ASP A 25 -18.10 -8.28 -11.24
C ASP A 25 -18.88 -6.97 -11.13
N ASP A 26 -18.26 -5.87 -11.55
CA ASP A 26 -18.88 -4.54 -11.65
C ASP A 26 -19.56 -4.05 -10.36
N MET A 27 -18.98 -4.38 -9.21
CA MET A 27 -19.59 -4.08 -7.90
C MET A 27 -19.17 -2.72 -7.35
N TYR A 28 -17.94 -2.29 -7.58
CA TYR A 28 -17.35 -1.13 -6.90
C TYR A 28 -17.11 0.05 -7.83
N ASP A 29 -17.39 1.26 -7.34
CA ASP A 29 -17.05 2.51 -8.02
C ASP A 29 -15.58 2.87 -7.85
N ILE A 30 -15.01 2.50 -6.70
CA ILE A 30 -13.60 2.75 -6.33
C ILE A 30 -13.02 1.53 -5.64
N VAL A 31 -11.83 1.13 -6.05
CA VAL A 31 -10.98 0.18 -5.32
C VAL A 31 -9.72 0.93 -4.84
N ILE A 32 -9.31 0.71 -3.61
CA ILE A 32 -8.14 1.35 -3.00
C ILE A 32 -7.17 0.26 -2.53
N ASN A 33 -5.90 0.39 -2.90
CA ASN A 33 -4.81 -0.43 -2.39
C ASN A 33 -3.73 0.48 -1.79
N ILE A 34 -3.46 0.32 -0.50
CA ILE A 34 -2.43 1.08 0.21
C ILE A 34 -1.53 0.12 0.98
N GLU A 35 -0.22 0.17 0.70
CA GLU A 35 0.84 -0.57 1.42
C GLU A 35 0.55 -2.08 1.60
N SER A 36 0.10 -2.76 0.57
CA SER A 36 -0.20 -4.20 0.66
C SER A 36 0.28 -4.99 -0.56
N SER A 37 0.31 -4.39 -1.74
CA SER A 37 0.60 -5.11 -2.97
C SER A 37 2.06 -5.61 -3.10
N HIS A 38 2.97 -5.07 -2.31
CA HIS A 38 4.35 -5.58 -2.22
C HIS A 38 4.43 -6.98 -1.58
N CYS A 39 3.34 -7.47 -0.99
CA CYS A 39 3.24 -8.81 -0.39
C CYS A 39 2.47 -9.80 -1.27
N TYR A 40 1.94 -9.40 -2.43
CA TYR A 40 1.12 -10.27 -3.27
C TYR A 40 1.97 -11.23 -4.11
N GLY A 41 1.45 -12.40 -4.40
CA GLY A 41 2.12 -13.41 -5.20
C GLY A 41 2.14 -13.07 -6.68
N SER A 42 1.04 -12.50 -7.20
CA SER A 42 0.91 -12.05 -8.59
C SER A 42 0.20 -10.71 -8.68
N MET A 43 0.93 -9.71 -9.10
CA MET A 43 0.37 -8.37 -9.35
C MET A 43 -0.57 -8.39 -10.56
N GLU A 44 -0.30 -9.22 -11.56
CA GLU A 44 -1.16 -9.39 -12.75
C GLU A 44 -2.54 -9.94 -12.38
N ASN A 45 -2.57 -10.99 -11.54
CA ASN A 45 -3.83 -11.56 -11.05
C ASN A 45 -4.61 -10.52 -10.23
N PHE A 46 -3.91 -9.81 -9.34
CA PHE A 46 -4.54 -8.76 -8.56
C PHE A 46 -5.14 -7.65 -9.43
N LEU A 47 -4.42 -7.16 -10.44
CA LEU A 47 -4.93 -6.13 -11.36
C LEU A 47 -6.12 -6.61 -12.19
N SER A 48 -6.12 -7.89 -12.59
CA SER A 48 -7.25 -8.53 -13.27
C SER A 48 -8.50 -8.56 -12.36
N GLU A 49 -8.32 -8.93 -11.10
CA GLU A 49 -9.41 -8.93 -10.12
C GLU A 49 -9.93 -7.52 -9.80
N VAL A 50 -9.02 -6.53 -9.68
CA VAL A 50 -9.40 -5.12 -9.53
C VAL A 50 -10.24 -4.66 -10.72
N TYR A 51 -9.80 -4.99 -11.95
CA TYR A 51 -10.56 -4.68 -13.15
C TYR A 51 -11.94 -5.34 -13.14
N ARG A 52 -12.01 -6.62 -12.78
CA ARG A 52 -13.25 -7.40 -12.73
C ARG A 52 -14.26 -6.77 -11.77
N VAL A 53 -13.88 -6.46 -10.55
CA VAL A 53 -14.80 -5.96 -9.51
C VAL A 53 -15.16 -4.48 -9.66
N LEU A 54 -14.36 -3.70 -10.40
CA LEU A 54 -14.70 -2.30 -10.72
C LEU A 54 -15.85 -2.22 -11.72
N LYS A 55 -16.77 -1.29 -11.50
CA LYS A 55 -17.78 -0.89 -12.48
C LYS A 55 -17.12 -0.23 -13.70
N PRO A 56 -17.75 -0.28 -14.88
CA PRO A 56 -17.33 0.53 -16.03
C PRO A 56 -17.18 2.02 -15.63
N GLY A 57 -15.99 2.59 -15.88
CA GLY A 57 -15.63 3.95 -15.45
C GLY A 57 -15.19 4.09 -14.00
N GLY A 58 -15.16 3.02 -13.23
CA GLY A 58 -14.66 2.98 -11.86
C GLY A 58 -13.15 3.25 -11.78
N SER A 59 -12.68 3.65 -10.61
CA SER A 59 -11.29 4.07 -10.38
C SER A 59 -10.55 3.13 -9.44
N PHE A 60 -9.32 2.80 -9.79
CA PHE A 60 -8.35 2.14 -8.91
C PHE A 60 -7.34 3.16 -8.39
N LEU A 61 -7.28 3.32 -7.08
CA LEU A 61 -6.35 4.19 -6.38
C LEU A 61 -5.27 3.34 -5.72
N PHE A 62 -4.06 3.50 -6.18
CA PHE A 62 -2.90 2.71 -5.74
C PHE A 62 -1.90 3.59 -4.98
N CYS A 63 -1.34 3.05 -3.90
CA CYS A 63 -0.27 3.69 -3.15
C CYS A 63 0.58 2.61 -2.48
N ASP A 64 1.86 2.50 -2.88
CA ASP A 64 2.78 1.51 -2.31
C ASP A 64 4.24 1.87 -2.64
N PHE A 65 5.17 1.15 -2.04
CA PHE A 65 6.59 1.34 -2.28
C PHE A 65 7.22 0.11 -2.98
N ARG A 66 8.30 0.35 -3.70
CA ARG A 66 9.15 -0.67 -4.34
C ARG A 66 10.60 -0.20 -4.34
N SER A 67 11.52 -1.14 -4.62
CA SER A 67 12.85 -0.76 -5.06
C SER A 67 12.76 -0.01 -6.40
N VAL A 68 13.80 0.72 -6.75
CA VAL A 68 13.83 1.47 -8.04
C VAL A 68 13.62 0.55 -9.23
N GLU A 69 14.20 -0.66 -9.20
CA GLU A 69 14.00 -1.67 -10.23
C GLU A 69 12.54 -2.17 -10.25
N GLY A 70 11.97 -2.43 -9.05
CA GLY A 70 10.59 -2.90 -8.90
C GLY A 70 9.53 -1.87 -9.30
N ILE A 71 9.85 -0.56 -9.31
CA ILE A 71 8.96 0.47 -9.83
C ILE A 71 8.78 0.35 -11.34
N ASN A 72 9.84 0.06 -12.08
CA ASN A 72 9.74 -0.14 -13.53
C ASN A 72 8.89 -1.36 -13.87
N GLU A 73 9.07 -2.45 -13.13
CA GLU A 73 8.25 -3.65 -13.26
C GLU A 73 6.77 -3.36 -12.94
N LEU A 74 6.49 -2.65 -11.83
CA LEU A 74 5.13 -2.24 -11.46
C LEU A 74 4.45 -1.43 -12.57
N TYR A 75 5.15 -0.49 -13.18
CA TYR A 75 4.59 0.32 -14.27
C TYR A 75 4.38 -0.49 -15.55
N ASP A 76 5.25 -1.46 -15.83
CA ASP A 76 5.06 -2.41 -16.93
C ASP A 76 3.81 -3.27 -16.70
N GLN A 77 3.60 -3.78 -15.48
CA GLN A 77 2.39 -4.51 -15.08
C GLN A 77 1.13 -3.66 -15.22
N PHE A 78 1.15 -2.40 -14.78
CA PHE A 78 0.03 -1.48 -15.00
C PHE A 78 -0.26 -1.29 -16.50
N SER A 79 0.77 -1.11 -17.31
CA SER A 79 0.62 -0.88 -18.76
C SER A 79 0.08 -2.10 -19.53
N LYS A 80 0.29 -3.30 -18.99
CA LYS A 80 -0.19 -4.57 -19.55
C LYS A 80 -1.58 -4.97 -19.04
N SER A 81 -2.06 -4.32 -17.99
CA SER A 81 -3.39 -4.59 -17.45
C SER A 81 -4.47 -3.98 -18.34
N ASP A 82 -5.72 -4.47 -18.18
CA ASP A 82 -6.90 -3.90 -18.84
C ASP A 82 -7.31 -2.54 -18.26
N LEU A 83 -6.70 -2.12 -17.16
CA LEU A 83 -6.93 -0.81 -16.54
C LEU A 83 -6.23 0.29 -17.32
N LYS A 84 -6.94 1.37 -17.62
CA LYS A 84 -6.38 2.55 -18.25
C LYS A 84 -5.59 3.38 -17.24
N PHE A 85 -4.30 3.51 -17.46
CA PHE A 85 -3.43 4.36 -16.64
C PHE A 85 -3.77 5.84 -16.85
N ILE A 86 -4.04 6.58 -15.76
CA ILE A 86 -4.46 7.99 -15.79
C ILE A 86 -3.32 8.90 -15.32
N ASP A 87 -2.78 8.63 -14.11
CA ASP A 87 -1.78 9.47 -13.50
C ASP A 87 -0.92 8.73 -12.50
N ARG A 88 0.27 9.26 -12.20
CA ARG A 88 1.20 8.74 -11.20
C ARG A 88 1.99 9.86 -10.55
N PHE A 89 2.33 9.67 -9.30
CA PHE A 89 3.14 10.59 -8.52
C PHE A 89 4.20 9.83 -7.74
N ASP A 90 5.44 10.31 -7.77
CA ASP A 90 6.44 9.98 -6.77
C ASP A 90 6.14 10.81 -5.52
N ILE A 91 5.79 10.15 -4.43
CA ILE A 91 5.47 10.79 -3.15
C ILE A 91 6.52 10.48 -2.08
N THR A 92 7.69 10.01 -2.49
CA THR A 92 8.78 9.58 -1.58
C THR A 92 9.16 10.69 -0.60
N ASP A 93 9.33 11.93 -1.09
CA ASP A 93 9.67 13.08 -0.23
C ASP A 93 8.58 13.38 0.81
N ASN A 94 7.31 13.24 0.43
CA ASN A 94 6.19 13.41 1.37
C ASN A 94 6.20 12.34 2.46
N ILE A 95 6.53 11.11 2.09
CA ILE A 95 6.66 10.00 3.05
C ILE A 95 7.84 10.24 4.00
N ILE A 96 8.99 10.67 3.49
CA ILE A 96 10.16 11.00 4.34
C ILE A 96 9.79 12.11 5.34
N GLN A 97 9.12 13.16 4.91
CA GLN A 97 8.65 14.24 5.81
C GLN A 97 7.67 13.72 6.87
N GLY A 98 6.75 12.84 6.47
CA GLY A 98 5.81 12.17 7.37
C GLY A 98 6.53 11.29 8.41
N LEU A 99 7.51 10.50 7.97
CA LEU A 99 8.33 9.68 8.86
C LEU A 99 9.15 10.53 9.82
N ASP A 100 9.74 11.63 9.37
CA ASP A 100 10.47 12.58 10.21
C ASP A 100 9.58 13.17 11.32
N SER A 101 8.41 13.65 10.94
CA SER A 101 7.47 14.28 11.88
C SER A 101 6.94 13.31 12.95
N LEU A 102 6.83 12.03 12.62
CA LEU A 102 6.30 10.99 13.50
C LEU A 102 7.37 10.20 14.26
N SER A 103 8.65 10.38 13.93
CA SER A 103 9.74 9.55 14.47
C SER A 103 9.82 9.59 15.99
N GLU A 104 9.78 10.78 16.61
CA GLU A 104 9.84 10.92 18.06
C GLU A 104 8.63 10.29 18.76
N TYR A 105 7.43 10.51 18.22
CA TYR A 105 6.19 9.92 18.75
C TYR A 105 6.25 8.39 18.70
N ARG A 106 6.62 7.82 17.55
CA ARG A 106 6.74 6.37 17.34
C ARG A 106 7.81 5.77 18.24
N GLU A 107 8.96 6.43 18.36
CA GLU A 107 10.04 5.97 19.23
C GLU A 107 9.60 5.91 20.70
N ASN A 108 8.91 6.93 21.18
CA ASN A 108 8.37 6.97 22.55
C ASN A 108 7.32 5.87 22.78
N HIS A 109 6.48 5.59 21.79
CA HIS A 109 5.49 4.51 21.85
C HIS A 109 6.17 3.13 21.94
N ILE A 110 7.17 2.89 21.10
CA ILE A 110 7.96 1.65 21.12
C ILE A 110 8.65 1.47 22.46
N LYS A 111 9.30 2.52 23.00
CA LYS A 111 9.96 2.47 24.32
C LYS A 111 8.99 2.08 25.44
N LYS A 112 7.73 2.51 25.38
CA LYS A 112 6.72 2.24 26.41
C LYS A 112 6.05 0.86 26.31
N ARG A 113 5.90 0.32 25.10
CA ARG A 113 5.05 -0.86 24.85
C ARG A 113 5.82 -2.10 24.40
N VAL A 114 7.04 -1.94 23.91
CA VAL A 114 7.82 -3.05 23.33
C VAL A 114 8.95 -3.46 24.28
N PRO A 115 9.11 -4.77 24.57
CA PRO A 115 10.23 -5.29 25.33
C PRO A 115 11.58 -4.87 24.73
N PHE A 116 12.55 -4.56 25.59
CA PHE A 116 13.84 -3.99 25.20
C PHE A 116 14.57 -4.79 24.10
N LEU A 117 14.55 -6.12 24.20
CA LEU A 117 15.27 -7.02 23.29
C LEU A 117 14.81 -6.94 21.82
N ILE A 118 13.55 -6.56 21.56
CA ILE A 118 12.98 -6.52 20.21
C ILE A 118 12.69 -5.10 19.71
N ARG A 119 13.02 -4.07 20.49
CA ARG A 119 12.78 -2.66 20.12
C ARG A 119 13.44 -2.25 18.81
N GLY A 120 14.65 -2.78 18.55
CA GLY A 120 15.38 -2.51 17.30
C GLY A 120 14.58 -2.92 16.07
N LEU A 121 14.02 -4.12 16.11
CA LEU A 121 13.18 -4.64 15.03
C LEU A 121 11.95 -3.75 14.79
N PHE A 122 11.22 -3.39 15.85
CA PHE A 122 10.06 -2.51 15.77
C PHE A 122 10.38 -1.10 15.28
N LYS A 123 11.54 -0.55 15.65
CA LYS A 123 12.02 0.74 15.13
C LYS A 123 12.24 0.69 13.62
N THR A 124 12.84 -0.38 13.12
CA THR A 124 13.07 -0.59 11.69
C THR A 124 11.74 -0.69 10.93
N TYR A 125 10.82 -1.53 11.40
CA TYR A 125 9.48 -1.64 10.80
C TYR A 125 8.69 -0.34 10.83
N ALA A 126 8.83 0.45 11.88
CA ALA A 126 8.17 1.75 11.99
C ALA A 126 8.80 2.84 11.12
N GLY A 127 9.89 2.55 10.41
CA GLY A 127 10.58 3.53 9.56
C GLY A 127 11.10 4.73 10.33
N ILE A 128 11.53 4.52 11.59
CA ILE A 128 12.06 5.61 12.42
C ILE A 128 13.33 6.16 11.77
N LYS A 129 13.52 7.47 11.85
CA LYS A 129 14.69 8.18 11.33
C LYS A 129 16.00 7.47 11.67
N GLY A 130 16.83 7.25 10.66
CA GLY A 130 18.12 6.56 10.78
C GLY A 130 18.06 5.03 10.73
N THR A 131 16.87 4.41 10.64
CA THR A 131 16.73 2.97 10.39
C THR A 131 17.01 2.62 8.93
N GLU A 132 17.21 1.34 8.65
CA GLU A 132 17.50 0.87 7.28
C GLU A 132 16.38 1.21 6.30
N ILE A 133 15.12 1.00 6.68
CA ILE A 133 13.95 1.33 5.84
C ILE A 133 13.90 2.83 5.57
N TYR A 134 14.01 3.68 6.61
CA TYR A 134 14.07 5.13 6.44
C TYR A 134 15.20 5.55 5.47
N ASN A 135 16.41 5.04 5.70
CA ASN A 135 17.56 5.36 4.88
C ASN A 135 17.41 4.85 3.43
N SER A 136 16.66 3.78 3.19
CA SER A 136 16.43 3.29 1.82
C SER A 136 15.61 4.28 0.98
N PHE A 137 14.66 4.99 1.58
CA PHE A 137 13.94 6.09 0.93
C PHE A 137 14.85 7.30 0.72
N VAL A 138 15.57 7.74 1.76
CA VAL A 138 16.47 8.91 1.68
C VAL A 138 17.57 8.72 0.65
N ASN A 139 18.11 7.52 0.51
CA ASN A 139 19.18 7.19 -0.43
C ASN A 139 18.66 6.83 -1.84
N GLY A 140 17.36 6.93 -2.09
CA GLY A 140 16.75 6.62 -3.38
C GLY A 140 16.81 5.14 -3.78
N ARG A 141 17.04 4.20 -2.84
CA ARG A 141 16.95 2.75 -3.12
C ARG A 141 15.52 2.25 -3.18
N MET A 142 14.62 2.91 -2.47
CA MET A 142 13.18 2.66 -2.45
C MET A 142 12.45 3.92 -2.86
N MET A 143 11.38 3.75 -3.61
CA MET A 143 10.48 4.82 -4.01
C MET A 143 9.07 4.53 -3.52
N TYR A 144 8.35 5.57 -3.15
CA TYR A 144 6.95 5.48 -2.76
C TYR A 144 6.10 6.18 -3.83
N VAL A 145 5.20 5.43 -4.44
CA VAL A 145 4.42 5.93 -5.57
C VAL A 145 2.94 5.84 -5.30
N SER A 146 2.20 6.80 -5.84
CA SER A 146 0.76 6.69 -5.99
C SER A 146 0.39 6.69 -7.47
N ALA A 147 -0.69 6.00 -7.81
CA ALA A 147 -1.20 5.92 -9.17
C ALA A 147 -2.73 5.91 -9.19
N VAL A 148 -3.29 6.42 -10.26
CA VAL A 148 -4.73 6.37 -10.57
C VAL A 148 -4.91 5.64 -11.89
N LEU A 149 -5.71 4.58 -11.85
CA LEU A 149 -6.11 3.82 -13.02
C LEU A 149 -7.64 3.76 -13.13
N LYS A 150 -8.19 3.49 -14.30
CA LYS A 150 -9.63 3.38 -14.56
C LYS A 150 -9.97 2.12 -15.35
N LYS A 151 -11.12 1.54 -15.05
CA LYS A 151 -11.81 0.58 -15.92
C LYS A 151 -12.51 1.28 -17.07
#